data_9bd13e18d249fa99d6e17cfccd992043
#
_entry.id   9bd13e18d249fa99d6e17cfccd992043
#
_cell.length_a   1.000
_cell.length_b   1.000
_cell.length_c   1.000
_cell.angle_alpha   90.00
_cell.angle_beta   90.00
_cell.angle_gamma   90.00
#
_symmetry.space_group_name_H-M   'P 1'
#
loop_
_entity.id
_entity.type
_entity.pdbx_description
1 polymer ?
#
loop_
_entity_poly.entity_id
_entity_poly.type
_entity_poly.pdbx_seq_one_letter_code
_entity_poly.pdbx_strand_id
1 'polypeptide(L)'
;MKDISLVILAAGIGARYGAGVKQLQQVGKHGELIIDYSIHDALEAGFNKIVFIIRKDIEAAFKEAIGNRIEKVAEVAYVYQELDKLPEGFTKPADRTKPFGTGHAVLCCKGTVEEPFAVINADDYYGKEAFVKVHDFLVQDHSDKEKLQFCMAGFILKNTLSDNGTVTRGLCRVDEENHLKKVVETGGLVKTAAGAGIEKEDGTVEETDPNVYSSMNMWGFSPEMLDILEENFVEFLQNIPEGDIKKEYLLPSIVDAQIQNGKADVSVLETRDKWFVVTYKEDKPMVMASFKALVDAGLYKTPLFS
;
A
#
# COMPACT_ATOMS: atom_id res chain seq x y z
N MET A 1 -18.69 -16.91 5.70
CA MET A 1 -17.54 -16.06 6.06
C MET A 1 -17.79 -14.76 5.33
N LYS A 2 -17.49 -13.61 5.91
CA LYS A 2 -17.68 -12.31 5.23
C LYS A 2 -16.59 -12.21 4.17
N ASP A 3 -16.96 -11.81 2.93
CA ASP A 3 -15.95 -11.63 1.89
C ASP A 3 -15.13 -10.38 2.16
N ILE A 4 -13.81 -10.50 2.04
CA ILE A 4 -12.84 -9.41 2.25
C ILE A 4 -11.81 -9.45 1.12
N SER A 5 -11.70 -8.34 0.40
CA SER A 5 -10.74 -8.22 -0.70
C SER A 5 -9.40 -7.64 -0.26
N LEU A 6 -8.32 -8.17 -0.85
CA LEU A 6 -7.01 -7.51 -0.87
C LEU A 6 -6.80 -6.84 -2.22
N VAL A 7 -6.76 -5.52 -2.23
CA VAL A 7 -6.49 -4.68 -3.40
C VAL A 7 -5.01 -4.34 -3.45
N ILE A 8 -4.34 -4.67 -4.54
CA ILE A 8 -2.89 -4.52 -4.69
C ILE A 8 -2.56 -3.51 -5.78
N LEU A 9 -1.88 -2.43 -5.40
CA LEU A 9 -1.42 -1.37 -6.29
C LEU A 9 -0.21 -1.86 -7.10
N ALA A 10 -0.44 -2.42 -8.29
CA ALA A 10 0.57 -3.02 -9.15
C ALA A 10 0.75 -2.33 -10.51
N ALA A 11 0.07 -1.21 -10.78
CA ALA A 11 0.18 -0.48 -12.05
C ALA A 11 1.59 0.09 -12.31
N GLY A 12 2.36 0.37 -11.26
CA GLY A 12 3.75 0.83 -11.30
C GLY A 12 4.78 -0.29 -11.43
N ILE A 13 4.38 -1.56 -11.39
CA ILE A 13 5.30 -2.70 -11.39
C ILE A 13 6.12 -2.71 -12.69
N GLY A 14 7.44 -2.86 -12.55
CA GLY A 14 8.37 -2.87 -13.69
C GLY A 14 8.73 -1.51 -14.26
N ALA A 15 8.04 -0.43 -13.92
CA ALA A 15 8.34 0.92 -14.42
C ALA A 15 9.70 1.45 -13.93
N ARG A 16 10.06 1.13 -12.68
CA ARG A 16 11.32 1.57 -12.05
C ARG A 16 12.57 0.91 -12.65
N TYR A 17 12.43 -0.23 -13.31
CA TYR A 17 13.55 -1.03 -13.82
C TYR A 17 13.74 -0.94 -15.34
N GLY A 18 12.93 -0.14 -16.04
CA GLY A 18 13.06 0.11 -17.50
C GLY A 18 12.86 -1.10 -18.42
N ALA A 19 12.56 -2.28 -17.89
CA ALA A 19 12.56 -3.55 -18.60
C ALA A 19 11.29 -4.41 -18.41
N GLY A 20 10.24 -3.83 -17.83
CA GLY A 20 8.93 -4.47 -17.71
C GLY A 20 8.82 -5.53 -16.60
N VAL A 21 7.64 -6.14 -16.51
CA VAL A 21 7.25 -7.13 -15.48
C VAL A 21 8.19 -8.34 -15.40
N LYS A 22 8.85 -8.70 -16.51
CA LYS A 22 9.74 -9.87 -16.60
C LYS A 22 11.01 -9.77 -15.73
N GLN A 23 11.35 -8.58 -15.23
CA GLN A 23 12.53 -8.36 -14.37
C GLN A 23 12.18 -8.12 -12.90
N LEU A 24 11.01 -8.59 -12.46
CA LEU A 24 10.66 -8.56 -11.05
C LEU A 24 11.70 -9.29 -10.20
N GLN A 25 12.05 -8.68 -9.06
CA GLN A 25 13.11 -9.19 -8.21
C GLN A 25 12.60 -10.41 -7.42
N GLN A 26 13.08 -11.58 -7.80
CA GLN A 26 12.90 -12.79 -7.02
C GLN A 26 13.67 -12.67 -5.70
N VAL A 27 13.00 -12.92 -4.59
CA VAL A 27 13.55 -12.82 -3.23
C VAL A 27 13.54 -14.16 -2.50
N GLY A 28 12.68 -15.10 -2.90
CA GLY A 28 12.58 -16.44 -2.35
C GLY A 28 13.38 -17.48 -3.14
N LYS A 29 13.57 -18.65 -2.53
CA LYS A 29 14.39 -19.74 -3.07
C LYS A 29 13.80 -20.37 -4.35
N HIS A 30 12.50 -20.38 -4.50
CA HIS A 30 11.77 -20.96 -5.64
C HIS A 30 11.25 -19.90 -6.62
N GLY A 31 11.81 -18.68 -6.54
CA GLY A 31 11.44 -17.57 -7.43
C GLY A 31 10.29 -16.72 -6.92
N GLU A 32 9.93 -16.87 -5.64
CA GLU A 32 8.91 -16.05 -5.01
C GLU A 32 9.31 -14.56 -5.03
N LEU A 33 8.32 -13.72 -5.25
CA LEU A 33 8.40 -12.26 -5.22
C LEU A 33 7.89 -11.74 -3.87
N ILE A 34 8.15 -10.48 -3.54
CA ILE A 34 7.61 -9.87 -2.31
C ILE A 34 6.07 -9.96 -2.27
N ILE A 35 5.42 -9.68 -3.40
CA ILE A 35 3.96 -9.77 -3.53
C ILE A 35 3.40 -11.17 -3.19
N ASP A 36 4.15 -12.23 -3.45
CA ASP A 36 3.70 -13.60 -3.12
C ASP A 36 3.58 -13.78 -1.61
N TYR A 37 4.52 -13.25 -0.83
CA TYR A 37 4.47 -13.30 0.63
C TYR A 37 3.32 -12.46 1.18
N SER A 38 3.08 -11.26 0.62
CA SER A 38 1.94 -10.42 1.01
C SER A 38 0.60 -11.11 0.73
N ILE A 39 0.45 -11.77 -0.43
CA ILE A 39 -0.76 -12.54 -0.76
C ILE A 39 -0.90 -13.76 0.17
N HIS A 40 0.18 -14.49 0.42
CA HIS A 40 0.17 -15.63 1.34
C HIS A 40 -0.32 -15.21 2.73
N ASP A 41 0.24 -14.14 3.27
CA ASP A 41 -0.10 -13.64 4.61
C ASP A 41 -1.56 -13.14 4.68
N ALA A 42 -2.04 -12.50 3.60
CA ALA A 42 -3.43 -12.09 3.50
C ALA A 42 -4.39 -13.30 3.47
N LEU A 43 -4.09 -14.33 2.69
CA LEU A 43 -4.91 -15.55 2.62
C LEU A 43 -4.93 -16.28 3.96
N GLU A 44 -3.79 -16.38 4.66
CA GLU A 44 -3.74 -16.94 6.02
C GLU A 44 -4.53 -16.10 7.03
N ALA A 45 -4.57 -14.77 6.86
CA ALA A 45 -5.36 -13.88 7.72
C ALA A 45 -6.86 -13.98 7.46
N GLY A 46 -7.29 -14.50 6.30
CA GLY A 46 -8.71 -14.70 5.96
C GLY A 46 -9.24 -13.86 4.80
N PHE A 47 -8.38 -13.07 4.13
CA PHE A 47 -8.75 -12.47 2.85
C PHE A 47 -9.03 -13.58 1.83
N ASN A 48 -10.07 -13.44 1.03
CA ASN A 48 -10.51 -14.50 0.12
C ASN A 48 -10.59 -14.09 -1.35
N LYS A 49 -10.38 -12.81 -1.66
CA LYS A 49 -10.32 -12.28 -3.01
C LYS A 49 -9.12 -11.34 -3.18
N ILE A 50 -8.38 -11.53 -4.25
CA ILE A 50 -7.21 -10.71 -4.60
C ILE A 50 -7.55 -9.86 -5.82
N VAL A 51 -7.41 -8.55 -5.71
CA VAL A 51 -7.70 -7.61 -6.80
C VAL A 51 -6.42 -6.89 -7.20
N PHE A 52 -5.92 -7.17 -8.39
CA PHE A 52 -4.74 -6.50 -8.92
C PHE A 52 -5.12 -5.28 -9.72
N ILE A 53 -4.62 -4.10 -9.31
CA ILE A 53 -4.70 -2.89 -10.12
C ILE A 53 -3.45 -2.81 -10.97
N ILE A 54 -3.60 -3.01 -12.28
CA ILE A 54 -2.50 -3.02 -13.26
C ILE A 54 -2.79 -2.05 -14.40
N ARG A 55 -1.82 -1.87 -15.30
CA ARG A 55 -2.08 -1.26 -16.60
C ARG A 55 -2.47 -2.35 -17.61
N LYS A 56 -3.31 -2.01 -18.57
CA LYS A 56 -3.76 -2.97 -19.59
C LYS A 56 -2.61 -3.50 -20.46
N ASP A 57 -1.64 -2.67 -20.74
CA ASP A 57 -0.47 -3.01 -21.58
C ASP A 57 0.46 -4.06 -20.97
N ILE A 58 0.43 -4.24 -19.63
CA ILE A 58 1.27 -5.23 -18.95
C ILE A 58 0.50 -6.51 -18.54
N GLU A 59 -0.80 -6.61 -18.83
CA GLU A 59 -1.65 -7.71 -18.33
C GLU A 59 -1.09 -9.11 -18.63
N ALA A 60 -0.72 -9.38 -19.89
CA ALA A 60 -0.22 -10.70 -20.28
C ALA A 60 1.08 -11.06 -19.54
N ALA A 61 2.02 -10.12 -19.46
CA ALA A 61 3.27 -10.33 -18.74
C ALA A 61 3.07 -10.44 -17.23
N PHE A 62 2.11 -9.69 -16.65
CA PHE A 62 1.76 -9.75 -15.24
C PHE A 62 1.13 -11.12 -14.90
N LYS A 63 0.21 -11.60 -15.71
CA LYS A 63 -0.40 -12.94 -15.54
C LYS A 63 0.65 -14.06 -15.62
N GLU A 64 1.55 -13.98 -16.59
CA GLU A 64 2.67 -14.95 -16.72
C GLU A 64 3.56 -14.94 -15.47
N ALA A 65 3.90 -13.76 -14.95
CA ALA A 65 4.83 -13.59 -13.84
C ALA A 65 4.21 -13.86 -12.46
N ILE A 66 2.94 -13.52 -12.26
CA ILE A 66 2.25 -13.50 -10.96
C ILE A 66 0.87 -14.16 -11.05
N GLY A 67 -0.03 -13.63 -11.89
CA GLY A 67 -1.45 -13.92 -11.87
C GLY A 67 -1.77 -15.40 -11.96
N ASN A 68 -1.20 -16.11 -12.95
CA ASN A 68 -1.51 -17.53 -13.23
C ASN A 68 -1.21 -18.47 -12.04
N ARG A 69 -0.28 -18.11 -11.13
CA ARG A 69 -0.02 -18.91 -9.94
C ARG A 69 -0.96 -18.56 -8.80
N ILE A 70 -1.35 -17.28 -8.67
CA ILE A 70 -2.28 -16.84 -7.62
C ILE A 70 -3.71 -17.29 -7.91
N GLU A 71 -4.13 -17.31 -9.18
CA GLU A 71 -5.43 -17.87 -9.62
C GLU A 71 -5.66 -19.33 -9.22
N LYS A 72 -4.59 -20.06 -8.88
CA LYS A 72 -4.69 -21.46 -8.40
C LYS A 72 -5.01 -21.57 -6.91
N VAL A 73 -4.81 -20.51 -6.15
CA VAL A 73 -4.91 -20.52 -4.69
C VAL A 73 -5.92 -19.52 -4.13
N ALA A 74 -6.40 -18.58 -4.96
CA ALA A 74 -7.37 -17.55 -4.55
C ALA A 74 -8.28 -17.14 -5.70
N GLU A 75 -9.43 -16.53 -5.37
CA GLU A 75 -10.21 -15.77 -6.34
C GLU A 75 -9.42 -14.51 -6.74
N VAL A 76 -9.31 -14.25 -8.05
CA VAL A 76 -8.52 -13.13 -8.58
C VAL A 76 -9.34 -12.28 -9.52
N ALA A 77 -9.29 -10.96 -9.36
CA ALA A 77 -9.80 -9.98 -10.29
C ALA A 77 -8.68 -9.03 -10.77
N TYR A 78 -8.81 -8.54 -12.00
CA TYR A 78 -7.89 -7.56 -12.59
C TYR A 78 -8.64 -6.29 -12.90
N VAL A 79 -8.11 -5.18 -12.40
CA VAL A 79 -8.63 -3.84 -12.61
C VAL A 79 -7.57 -3.00 -13.32
N TYR A 80 -7.99 -2.14 -14.23
CA TYR A 80 -7.05 -1.40 -15.08
C TYR A 80 -7.06 0.07 -14.77
N GLN A 81 -5.91 0.59 -14.30
CA GLN A 81 -5.69 2.02 -14.17
C GLN A 81 -5.26 2.58 -15.54
N GLU A 82 -6.21 3.18 -16.23
CA GLU A 82 -6.00 3.77 -17.58
C GLU A 82 -6.18 5.29 -17.52
N LEU A 83 -5.25 6.01 -18.16
CA LEU A 83 -5.22 7.48 -18.14
C LEU A 83 -6.37 8.12 -18.93
N ASP A 84 -6.91 7.41 -19.90
CA ASP A 84 -7.95 7.92 -20.81
C ASP A 84 -9.38 7.61 -20.33
N LYS A 85 -9.52 6.76 -19.28
CA LYS A 85 -10.81 6.45 -18.67
C LYS A 85 -11.10 7.46 -17.56
N LEU A 86 -11.66 8.61 -17.97
CA LEU A 86 -12.03 9.70 -17.08
C LEU A 86 -13.56 9.84 -17.02
N PRO A 87 -14.11 10.49 -15.98
CA PRO A 87 -15.53 10.85 -15.93
C PRO A 87 -15.97 11.67 -17.15
N GLU A 88 -17.27 11.63 -17.45
CA GLU A 88 -17.85 12.39 -18.56
C GLU A 88 -17.52 13.88 -18.43
N GLY A 89 -17.15 14.51 -19.54
CA GLY A 89 -16.74 15.91 -19.62
C GLY A 89 -15.24 16.18 -19.36
N PHE A 90 -14.47 15.15 -18.98
CA PHE A 90 -13.01 15.31 -18.78
C PHE A 90 -12.21 14.57 -19.85
N THR A 91 -11.10 15.18 -20.22
CA THR A 91 -10.11 14.60 -21.13
C THR A 91 -8.71 14.72 -20.53
N LYS A 92 -7.90 13.69 -20.75
CA LYS A 92 -6.51 13.69 -20.30
C LYS A 92 -5.72 14.78 -21.05
N PRO A 93 -4.91 15.61 -20.35
CA PRO A 93 -3.95 16.49 -21.03
C PRO A 93 -3.06 15.70 -21.98
N ALA A 94 -2.84 16.21 -23.20
CA ALA A 94 -2.14 15.50 -24.27
C ALA A 94 -0.75 14.98 -23.84
N ASP A 95 -0.01 15.80 -23.09
CA ASP A 95 1.36 15.52 -22.65
C ASP A 95 1.42 14.74 -21.33
N ARG A 96 0.26 14.38 -20.72
CA ARG A 96 0.26 13.63 -19.49
C ARG A 96 0.51 12.14 -19.74
N THR A 97 1.62 11.65 -19.21
CA THR A 97 1.99 10.23 -19.18
C THR A 97 1.96 9.64 -17.76
N LYS A 98 1.99 10.50 -16.74
CA LYS A 98 1.96 10.08 -15.33
C LYS A 98 0.54 9.66 -14.92
N PRO A 99 0.35 8.49 -14.24
CA PRO A 99 -0.92 8.12 -13.64
C PRO A 99 -1.47 9.20 -12.72
N PHE A 100 -2.80 9.22 -12.52
CA PHE A 100 -3.43 10.21 -11.63
C PHE A 100 -3.21 9.94 -10.14
N GLY A 101 -2.49 8.91 -9.76
CA GLY A 101 -2.11 8.61 -8.38
C GLY A 101 -2.87 7.43 -7.78
N THR A 102 -2.59 7.16 -6.49
CA THR A 102 -3.09 5.98 -5.77
C THR A 102 -4.59 6.03 -5.50
N GLY A 103 -5.17 7.21 -5.29
CA GLY A 103 -6.62 7.38 -5.13
C GLY A 103 -7.37 7.00 -6.41
N HIS A 104 -6.87 7.43 -7.58
CA HIS A 104 -7.45 7.03 -8.87
C HIS A 104 -7.28 5.52 -9.12
N ALA A 105 -6.15 4.95 -8.73
CA ALA A 105 -5.94 3.51 -8.86
C ALA A 105 -7.01 2.72 -8.09
N VAL A 106 -7.25 3.07 -6.81
CA VAL A 106 -8.26 2.42 -5.98
C VAL A 106 -9.68 2.68 -6.51
N LEU A 107 -9.97 3.89 -7.00
CA LEU A 107 -11.26 4.21 -7.64
C LEU A 107 -11.58 3.26 -8.81
N CYS A 108 -10.59 2.81 -9.56
CA CYS A 108 -10.80 1.85 -10.65
C CYS A 108 -11.38 0.50 -10.18
N CYS A 109 -11.36 0.20 -8.87
CA CYS A 109 -11.99 -0.99 -8.30
C CYS A 109 -13.50 -0.90 -8.19
N LYS A 110 -14.11 0.29 -8.38
CA LYS A 110 -15.56 0.47 -8.31
C LYS A 110 -16.28 -0.44 -9.32
N GLY A 111 -17.32 -1.15 -8.84
CA GLY A 111 -18.03 -2.17 -9.62
C GLY A 111 -17.33 -3.55 -9.68
N THR A 112 -16.12 -3.68 -9.10
CA THR A 112 -15.44 -4.98 -8.95
C THR A 112 -15.29 -5.39 -7.48
N VAL A 113 -15.15 -4.41 -6.59
CA VAL A 113 -15.08 -4.59 -5.13
C VAL A 113 -16.34 -4.00 -4.52
N GLU A 114 -17.14 -4.84 -3.88
CA GLU A 114 -18.40 -4.47 -3.20
C GLU A 114 -18.35 -4.83 -1.70
N GLU A 115 -17.32 -5.56 -1.29
CA GLU A 115 -17.00 -5.98 0.07
C GLU A 115 -15.97 -5.06 0.74
N PRO A 116 -15.82 -5.10 2.08
CA PRO A 116 -14.70 -4.45 2.76
C PRO A 116 -13.36 -4.92 2.19
N PHE A 117 -12.38 -4.03 2.11
CA PHE A 117 -11.12 -4.32 1.44
C PHE A 117 -9.91 -3.64 2.09
N ALA A 118 -8.76 -4.29 1.97
CA ALA A 118 -7.48 -3.67 2.27
C ALA A 118 -6.78 -3.23 0.98
N VAL A 119 -5.96 -2.18 1.08
CA VAL A 119 -5.11 -1.68 0.00
C VAL A 119 -3.65 -1.79 0.41
N ILE A 120 -2.80 -2.34 -0.46
CA ILE A 120 -1.34 -2.43 -0.26
C ILE A 120 -0.58 -2.09 -1.55
N ASN A 121 0.70 -1.79 -1.41
CA ASN A 121 1.64 -1.72 -2.54
C ASN A 121 2.12 -3.14 -2.92
N ALA A 122 2.38 -3.37 -4.19
CA ALA A 122 2.81 -4.67 -4.70
C ALA A 122 4.28 -5.01 -4.38
N ASP A 123 5.11 -4.01 -4.09
CA ASP A 123 6.55 -4.13 -3.90
C ASP A 123 6.99 -4.06 -2.43
N ASP A 124 6.04 -3.94 -1.51
CA ASP A 124 6.29 -3.84 -0.06
C ASP A 124 6.01 -5.16 0.66
N TYR A 125 6.84 -5.50 1.64
CA TYR A 125 6.58 -6.57 2.61
C TYR A 125 6.04 -5.98 3.91
N TYR A 126 4.89 -6.48 4.36
CA TYR A 126 4.15 -5.95 5.49
C TYR A 126 4.19 -6.84 6.73
N GLY A 127 4.47 -8.15 6.56
CA GLY A 127 4.43 -9.13 7.65
C GLY A 127 3.02 -9.62 8.00
N LYS A 128 2.96 -10.74 8.70
CA LYS A 128 1.71 -11.46 9.00
C LYS A 128 0.79 -10.71 9.98
N GLU A 129 1.36 -10.08 11.01
CA GLU A 129 0.59 -9.41 12.06
C GLU A 129 -0.25 -8.26 11.48
N ALA A 130 0.31 -7.52 10.52
CA ALA A 130 -0.38 -6.41 9.86
C ALA A 130 -1.64 -6.90 9.13
N PHE A 131 -1.56 -8.01 8.37
CA PHE A 131 -2.71 -8.57 7.66
C PHE A 131 -3.79 -9.09 8.62
N VAL A 132 -3.41 -9.78 9.69
CA VAL A 132 -4.35 -10.28 10.71
C VAL A 132 -5.10 -9.11 11.34
N LYS A 133 -4.41 -8.06 11.77
CA LYS A 133 -5.04 -6.91 12.42
C LYS A 133 -5.98 -6.13 11.49
N VAL A 134 -5.58 -5.94 10.23
CA VAL A 134 -6.43 -5.26 9.24
C VAL A 134 -7.65 -6.13 8.90
N HIS A 135 -7.48 -7.44 8.71
CA HIS A 135 -8.59 -8.36 8.48
C HIS A 135 -9.57 -8.35 9.66
N ASP A 136 -9.07 -8.50 10.89
CA ASP A 136 -9.90 -8.53 12.11
C ASP A 136 -10.71 -7.25 12.30
N PHE A 137 -10.17 -6.11 11.88
CA PHE A 137 -10.91 -4.85 11.85
C PHE A 137 -12.02 -4.87 10.77
N LEU A 138 -11.70 -5.31 9.55
CA LEU A 138 -12.62 -5.28 8.40
C LEU A 138 -13.82 -6.23 8.53
N VAL A 139 -13.69 -7.32 9.28
CA VAL A 139 -14.79 -8.27 9.51
C VAL A 139 -15.78 -7.80 10.57
N GLN A 140 -15.42 -6.79 11.38
CA GLN A 140 -16.31 -6.23 12.40
C GLN A 140 -17.51 -5.52 11.77
N ASP A 141 -18.60 -5.44 12.51
CA ASP A 141 -19.75 -4.63 12.16
C ASP A 141 -19.58 -3.23 12.76
N HIS A 142 -19.53 -2.24 11.90
CA HIS A 142 -19.42 -0.83 12.24
C HIS A 142 -20.68 -0.03 11.94
N SER A 143 -21.81 -0.71 11.66
CA SER A 143 -23.09 -0.08 11.27
C SER A 143 -23.73 0.79 12.35
N ASP A 144 -23.29 0.63 13.61
CA ASP A 144 -23.73 1.44 14.74
C ASP A 144 -22.98 2.78 14.87
N LYS A 145 -21.94 3.01 14.06
CA LYS A 145 -21.13 4.21 14.09
C LYS A 145 -21.71 5.34 13.24
N GLU A 146 -21.64 6.55 13.76
CA GLU A 146 -22.08 7.76 13.03
C GLU A 146 -21.16 8.12 11.86
N LYS A 147 -19.88 7.74 11.97
CA LYS A 147 -18.86 7.99 10.97
C LYS A 147 -18.39 6.70 10.32
N LEU A 148 -17.90 6.81 9.10
CA LEU A 148 -17.21 5.71 8.45
C LEU A 148 -15.99 5.26 9.27
N GLN A 149 -15.83 3.96 9.41
CA GLN A 149 -14.74 3.37 10.15
C GLN A 149 -13.73 2.76 9.18
N PHE A 150 -12.54 3.34 9.17
CA PHE A 150 -11.40 2.86 8.39
C PHE A 150 -10.27 2.46 9.32
N CYS A 151 -9.28 1.76 8.80
CA CYS A 151 -8.08 1.45 9.55
C CYS A 151 -6.82 1.61 8.69
N MET A 152 -5.69 1.66 9.37
CA MET A 152 -4.36 1.67 8.77
C MET A 152 -3.41 0.85 9.63
N ALA A 153 -2.57 0.01 9.01
CA ALA A 153 -1.46 -0.62 9.73
C ALA A 153 -0.42 0.45 10.09
N GLY A 154 -0.19 0.63 11.38
CA GLY A 154 0.80 1.53 11.95
C GLY A 154 2.10 0.79 12.24
N PHE A 155 3.12 0.99 11.42
CA PHE A 155 4.44 0.40 11.64
C PHE A 155 5.25 1.27 12.59
N ILE A 156 5.93 0.64 13.55
CA ILE A 156 6.84 1.36 14.45
C ILE A 156 8.02 1.89 13.61
N LEU A 157 8.28 3.19 13.65
CA LEU A 157 9.24 3.89 12.80
C LEU A 157 10.59 3.17 12.68
N LYS A 158 11.19 2.76 13.81
CA LYS A 158 12.48 2.06 13.83
C LYS A 158 12.51 0.76 13.02
N ASN A 159 11.34 0.14 12.78
CA ASN A 159 11.21 -1.09 11.99
C ASN A 159 11.07 -0.83 10.48
N THR A 160 11.06 0.44 10.06
CA THR A 160 10.90 0.87 8.65
C THR A 160 12.12 1.60 8.09
N LEU A 161 13.15 1.82 8.91
CA LEU A 161 14.35 2.57 8.52
C LEU A 161 15.32 1.70 7.73
N SER A 162 16.07 2.33 6.81
CA SER A 162 17.12 1.69 6.02
C SER A 162 18.46 1.71 6.75
N ASP A 163 19.29 0.69 6.49
CA ASP A 163 20.70 0.68 6.89
C ASP A 163 21.60 1.43 5.87
N ASN A 164 21.04 1.77 4.69
CA ASN A 164 21.81 2.28 3.55
C ASN A 164 21.58 3.77 3.27
N GLY A 165 21.04 4.52 4.24
CA GLY A 165 20.84 5.98 4.10
C GLY A 165 19.49 6.46 4.57
N THR A 166 19.17 7.72 4.21
CA THR A 166 17.92 8.37 4.61
C THR A 166 16.72 7.81 3.87
N VAL A 167 15.56 7.83 4.56
CA VAL A 167 14.26 7.48 3.97
C VAL A 167 13.23 8.56 4.26
N THR A 168 12.16 8.58 3.47
CA THR A 168 10.98 9.41 3.72
C THR A 168 9.84 8.51 4.21
N ARG A 169 9.13 8.92 5.28
CA ARG A 169 7.99 8.19 5.83
C ARG A 169 6.85 9.13 6.21
N GLY A 170 5.64 8.63 6.14
CA GLY A 170 4.47 9.30 6.67
C GLY A 170 4.35 9.07 8.17
N LEU A 171 4.87 9.99 9.00
CA LEU A 171 4.75 9.89 10.45
C LEU A 171 3.32 10.21 10.89
N CYS A 172 2.72 9.31 11.68
CA CYS A 172 1.34 9.42 12.12
C CYS A 172 1.25 10.20 13.44
N ARG A 173 0.31 11.15 13.49
CA ARG A 173 -0.18 11.73 14.74
C ARG A 173 -1.49 11.06 15.07
N VAL A 174 -1.59 10.51 16.27
CA VAL A 174 -2.77 9.81 16.79
C VAL A 174 -3.26 10.46 18.07
N ASP A 175 -4.53 10.23 18.42
CA ASP A 175 -5.07 10.56 19.74
C ASP A 175 -4.82 9.42 20.75
N GLU A 176 -5.37 9.58 21.98
CA GLU A 176 -5.22 8.62 23.07
C GLU A 176 -5.89 7.26 22.78
N GLU A 177 -6.82 7.22 21.82
CA GLU A 177 -7.54 6.02 21.37
C GLU A 177 -6.91 5.38 20.13
N ASN A 178 -5.72 5.89 19.70
CA ASN A 178 -5.03 5.50 18.45
C ASN A 178 -5.82 5.81 17.17
N HIS A 179 -6.69 6.82 17.17
CA HIS A 179 -7.27 7.30 15.92
C HIS A 179 -6.32 8.27 15.22
N LEU A 180 -6.14 8.07 13.94
CA LEU A 180 -5.30 8.92 13.10
C LEU A 180 -5.85 10.34 13.02
N LYS A 181 -5.02 11.33 13.33
CA LYS A 181 -5.34 12.76 13.17
C LYS A 181 -4.65 13.36 11.97
N LYS A 182 -3.45 12.90 11.66
CA LYS A 182 -2.67 13.39 10.53
C LYS A 182 -1.54 12.45 10.18
N VAL A 183 -1.22 12.36 8.88
CA VAL A 183 0.04 11.81 8.38
C VAL A 183 0.93 12.96 7.95
N VAL A 184 2.16 13.01 8.47
CA VAL A 184 3.15 14.04 8.13
C VAL A 184 4.28 13.38 7.36
N GLU A 185 4.38 13.70 6.06
CA GLU A 185 5.49 13.26 5.23
C GLU A 185 6.79 13.85 5.77
N THR A 186 7.71 12.98 6.20
CA THR A 186 8.98 13.37 6.85
C THR A 186 10.14 12.71 6.11
N GLY A 187 10.97 13.53 5.50
CA GLY A 187 12.21 13.12 4.84
C GLY A 187 13.41 13.10 5.79
N GLY A 188 14.52 12.57 5.31
CA GLY A 188 15.78 12.56 6.06
C GLY A 188 15.81 11.61 7.26
N LEU A 189 14.86 10.68 7.36
CA LEU A 189 14.82 9.74 8.48
C LEU A 189 15.96 8.71 8.37
N VAL A 190 16.72 8.57 9.46
CA VAL A 190 17.88 7.67 9.57
C VAL A 190 17.84 6.86 10.86
N LYS A 191 18.57 5.73 10.87
CA LYS A 191 18.87 4.99 12.11
C LYS A 191 19.92 5.74 12.91
N THR A 192 19.71 5.81 14.22
CA THR A 192 20.67 6.36 15.19
C THR A 192 20.90 5.38 16.34
N ALA A 193 21.84 5.70 17.23
CA ALA A 193 22.04 4.91 18.45
C ALA A 193 20.81 4.94 19.38
N ALA A 194 20.01 6.02 19.36
CA ALA A 194 18.76 6.15 20.09
C ALA A 194 17.56 5.49 19.36
N GLY A 195 17.75 5.06 18.11
CA GLY A 195 16.78 4.33 17.31
C GLY A 195 16.37 5.05 16.03
N ALA A 196 16.09 6.35 16.06
CA ALA A 196 15.69 7.14 14.90
C ALA A 196 16.08 8.61 15.04
N GLY A 197 16.41 9.26 13.91
CA GLY A 197 16.66 10.70 13.83
C GLY A 197 16.31 11.25 12.47
N ILE A 198 16.35 12.56 12.34
CA ILE A 198 16.13 13.31 11.10
C ILE A 198 17.43 14.01 10.73
N GLU A 199 18.03 13.61 9.63
CA GLU A 199 19.19 14.28 9.05
C GLU A 199 18.74 15.57 8.37
N LYS A 200 19.36 16.69 8.75
CA LYS A 200 19.11 18.02 8.21
C LYS A 200 20.02 18.27 7.00
N GLU A 201 19.69 19.33 6.23
CA GLU A 201 20.48 19.72 5.06
C GLU A 201 21.96 20.06 5.40
N ASP A 202 22.25 20.49 6.64
CA ASP A 202 23.60 20.76 7.12
C ASP A 202 24.37 19.51 7.60
N GLY A 203 23.75 18.32 7.49
CA GLY A 203 24.31 17.05 7.92
C GLY A 203 24.18 16.76 9.41
N THR A 204 23.57 17.65 10.19
CA THR A 204 23.27 17.37 11.60
C THR A 204 22.06 16.42 11.72
N VAL A 205 22.05 15.58 12.76
CA VAL A 205 20.93 14.66 13.02
C VAL A 205 20.22 15.08 14.30
N GLU A 206 18.92 15.32 14.17
CA GLU A 206 18.03 15.57 15.30
C GLU A 206 17.32 14.27 15.67
N GLU A 207 17.49 13.81 16.91
CA GLU A 207 16.84 12.58 17.39
C GLU A 207 15.30 12.74 17.38
N THR A 208 14.61 11.69 16.99
CA THR A 208 13.16 11.60 17.01
C THR A 208 12.70 10.33 17.72
N ASP A 209 11.45 10.28 18.17
CA ASP A 209 10.91 9.10 18.84
C ASP A 209 10.89 7.89 17.86
N PRO A 210 11.67 6.83 18.12
CA PRO A 210 11.72 5.66 17.25
C PRO A 210 10.43 4.81 17.29
N ASN A 211 9.52 5.08 18.23
CA ASN A 211 8.31 4.29 18.45
C ASN A 211 7.05 4.96 17.89
N VAL A 212 7.15 6.14 17.24
CA VAL A 212 5.99 6.72 16.54
C VAL A 212 5.53 5.79 15.42
N TYR A 213 4.24 5.85 15.11
CA TYR A 213 3.70 5.09 13.98
C TYR A 213 4.06 5.73 12.65
N SER A 214 4.38 4.89 11.69
CA SER A 214 4.64 5.24 10.31
C SER A 214 3.64 4.57 9.39
N SER A 215 3.03 5.34 8.49
CA SER A 215 2.20 4.82 7.42
C SER A 215 3.08 4.24 6.31
N MET A 216 2.83 2.98 5.98
CA MET A 216 3.46 2.29 4.85
C MET A 216 2.44 1.96 3.75
N ASN A 217 1.37 2.76 3.67
CA ASN A 217 0.30 2.65 2.67
C ASN A 217 -0.47 1.32 2.73
N MET A 218 -0.63 0.75 3.92
CA MET A 218 -1.53 -0.37 4.16
C MET A 218 -2.79 0.12 4.87
N TRP A 219 -3.91 0.15 4.14
CA TRP A 219 -5.18 0.70 4.56
C TRP A 219 -6.28 -0.33 4.53
N GLY A 220 -7.28 -0.20 5.40
CA GLY A 220 -8.51 -0.98 5.37
C GLY A 220 -9.73 -0.06 5.28
N PHE A 221 -10.64 -0.38 4.36
CA PHE A 221 -11.79 0.44 4.03
C PHE A 221 -13.07 -0.39 3.94
N SER A 222 -14.20 0.26 4.22
CA SER A 222 -15.51 -0.20 3.79
C SER A 222 -15.76 0.22 2.32
N PRO A 223 -16.72 -0.42 1.61
CA PRO A 223 -16.98 -0.15 0.18
C PRO A 223 -17.31 1.31 -0.13
N GLU A 224 -17.88 2.05 0.82
CA GLU A 224 -18.24 3.47 0.69
C GLU A 224 -17.03 4.36 0.33
N MET A 225 -15.82 3.89 0.62
CA MET A 225 -14.61 4.60 0.19
C MET A 225 -14.53 4.77 -1.33
N LEU A 226 -15.07 3.84 -2.11
CA LEU A 226 -15.08 3.92 -3.57
C LEU A 226 -16.01 5.03 -4.08
N ASP A 227 -17.14 5.29 -3.39
CA ASP A 227 -18.03 6.40 -3.70
C ASP A 227 -17.38 7.75 -3.36
N ILE A 228 -16.71 7.83 -2.20
CA ILE A 228 -15.92 9.00 -1.79
C ILE A 228 -14.83 9.31 -2.81
N LEU A 229 -14.12 8.29 -3.28
CA LEU A 229 -13.09 8.47 -4.29
C LEU A 229 -13.66 8.97 -5.61
N GLU A 230 -14.83 8.49 -6.05
CA GLU A 230 -15.45 8.95 -7.29
C GLU A 230 -15.87 10.41 -7.21
N GLU A 231 -16.58 10.80 -6.14
CA GLU A 231 -17.03 12.18 -5.92
C GLU A 231 -15.84 13.16 -5.88
N ASN A 232 -14.83 12.85 -5.08
CA ASN A 232 -13.67 13.71 -4.92
C ASN A 232 -12.74 13.71 -6.16
N PHE A 233 -12.78 12.68 -7.01
CA PHE A 233 -11.98 12.65 -8.23
C PHE A 233 -12.48 13.67 -9.27
N VAL A 234 -13.79 13.86 -9.38
CA VAL A 234 -14.37 14.91 -10.22
C VAL A 234 -13.91 16.30 -9.77
N GLU A 235 -13.97 16.57 -8.47
CA GLU A 235 -13.49 17.83 -7.90
C GLU A 235 -11.98 18.02 -8.13
N PHE A 236 -11.19 16.95 -7.95
CA PHE A 236 -9.75 16.97 -8.22
C PHE A 236 -9.46 17.36 -9.68
N LEU A 237 -10.17 16.75 -10.65
CA LEU A 237 -9.99 17.03 -12.08
C LEU A 237 -10.33 18.48 -12.42
N GLN A 238 -11.40 19.04 -11.82
CA GLN A 238 -11.80 20.45 -12.00
C GLN A 238 -10.75 21.43 -11.48
N ASN A 239 -10.01 21.03 -10.43
CA ASN A 239 -9.03 21.86 -9.74
C ASN A 239 -7.56 21.57 -10.15
N ILE A 240 -7.33 20.82 -11.23
CA ILE A 240 -5.98 20.70 -11.80
C ILE A 240 -5.62 22.04 -12.46
N PRO A 241 -4.52 22.71 -12.04
CA PRO A 241 -4.06 23.92 -12.71
C PRO A 241 -3.80 23.68 -14.19
N GLU A 242 -4.10 24.66 -15.04
CA GLU A 242 -3.79 24.58 -16.46
C GLU A 242 -2.29 24.32 -16.68
N GLY A 243 -1.96 23.33 -17.49
CA GLY A 243 -0.57 22.90 -17.75
C GLY A 243 0.04 21.98 -16.67
N ASP A 244 -0.63 21.69 -15.57
CA ASP A 244 -0.13 20.72 -14.59
C ASP A 244 -0.42 19.28 -15.05
N ILE A 245 0.59 18.65 -15.64
CA ILE A 245 0.55 17.26 -16.09
C ILE A 245 1.02 16.25 -15.03
N LYS A 246 1.38 16.71 -13.82
CA LYS A 246 2.02 15.87 -12.77
C LYS A 246 1.20 15.74 -11.49
N LYS A 247 0.18 16.59 -11.27
CA LYS A 247 -0.63 16.55 -10.04
C LYS A 247 -1.25 15.18 -9.86
N GLU A 248 -1.19 14.65 -8.64
CA GLU A 248 -1.68 13.31 -8.30
C GLU A 248 -2.85 13.37 -7.32
N TYR A 249 -3.80 12.50 -7.52
CA TYR A 249 -4.92 12.20 -6.65
C TYR A 249 -4.49 11.09 -5.68
N LEU A 250 -3.99 11.46 -4.51
CA LEU A 250 -3.35 10.56 -3.56
C LEU A 250 -4.33 10.04 -2.52
N LEU A 251 -4.39 8.73 -2.33
CA LEU A 251 -5.25 8.07 -1.36
C LEU A 251 -5.10 8.64 0.07
N PRO A 252 -3.88 8.83 0.62
CA PRO A 252 -3.72 9.40 1.96
C PRO A 252 -4.32 10.80 2.10
N SER A 253 -4.27 11.63 1.04
CA SER A 253 -4.84 12.98 1.07
C SER A 253 -6.37 12.96 1.13
N ILE A 254 -7.00 11.99 0.48
CA ILE A 254 -8.46 11.82 0.52
C ILE A 254 -8.88 11.34 1.91
N VAL A 255 -8.15 10.38 2.47
CA VAL A 255 -8.40 9.90 3.84
C VAL A 255 -8.26 11.05 4.84
N ASP A 256 -7.19 11.86 4.75
CA ASP A 256 -7.00 13.03 5.61
C ASP A 256 -8.18 14.01 5.50
N ALA A 257 -8.67 14.28 4.29
CA ALA A 257 -9.85 15.14 4.08
C ALA A 257 -11.11 14.57 4.78
N GLN A 258 -11.33 13.25 4.75
CA GLN A 258 -12.46 12.64 5.47
C GLN A 258 -12.34 12.78 6.98
N ILE A 259 -11.12 12.65 7.54
CA ILE A 259 -10.84 12.87 8.96
C ILE A 259 -11.11 14.32 9.35
N GLN A 260 -10.54 15.29 8.59
CA GLN A 260 -10.67 16.72 8.88
C GLN A 260 -12.13 17.20 8.78
N ASN A 261 -12.92 16.64 7.88
CA ASN A 261 -14.33 16.93 7.71
C ASN A 261 -15.25 16.18 8.69
N GLY A 262 -14.67 15.37 9.60
CA GLY A 262 -15.41 14.59 10.58
C GLY A 262 -16.30 13.48 10.02
N LYS A 263 -16.04 13.04 8.77
CA LYS A 263 -16.82 12.01 8.08
C LYS A 263 -16.31 10.59 8.32
N ALA A 264 -15.04 10.43 8.69
CA ALA A 264 -14.45 9.15 8.99
C ALA A 264 -13.54 9.20 10.23
N ASP A 265 -13.48 8.09 10.96
CA ASP A 265 -12.46 7.79 11.94
C ASP A 265 -11.54 6.70 11.36
N VAL A 266 -10.24 6.83 11.60
CA VAL A 266 -9.24 5.87 11.10
C VAL A 266 -8.46 5.31 12.28
N SER A 267 -8.67 4.04 12.60
CA SER A 267 -7.93 3.34 13.65
C SER A 267 -6.53 2.98 13.16
N VAL A 268 -5.50 3.40 13.92
CA VAL A 268 -4.12 3.00 13.65
C VAL A 268 -3.84 1.70 14.38
N LEU A 269 -3.69 0.62 13.64
CA LEU A 269 -3.44 -0.73 14.14
C LEU A 269 -1.94 -0.96 14.22
N GLU A 270 -1.39 -0.88 15.45
CA GLU A 270 0.05 -1.12 15.65
C GLU A 270 0.47 -2.49 15.14
N THR A 271 1.54 -2.56 14.36
CA THR A 271 2.24 -3.80 14.04
C THR A 271 3.70 -3.73 14.45
N ARG A 272 4.21 -4.85 14.96
CA ARG A 272 5.63 -5.03 15.31
C ARG A 272 6.44 -5.68 14.20
N ASP A 273 5.78 -6.04 13.11
CA ASP A 273 6.43 -6.60 11.94
C ASP A 273 7.48 -5.63 11.38
N LYS A 274 8.51 -6.19 10.76
CA LYS A 274 9.45 -5.43 9.98
C LYS A 274 8.85 -5.17 8.60
N TRP A 275 8.90 -3.92 8.19
CA TRP A 275 8.59 -3.55 6.82
C TRP A 275 9.89 -3.43 6.01
N PHE A 276 9.89 -3.92 4.77
CA PHE A 276 10.99 -3.73 3.84
C PHE A 276 10.54 -3.81 2.38
N VAL A 277 11.37 -3.25 1.51
CA VAL A 277 11.16 -3.15 0.07
C VAL A 277 12.51 -3.25 -0.64
N VAL A 278 12.51 -3.66 -1.90
CA VAL A 278 13.67 -3.51 -2.78
C VAL A 278 13.53 -2.20 -3.54
N THR A 279 14.08 -1.12 -3.01
CA THR A 279 14.10 0.19 -3.69
C THR A 279 15.27 0.30 -4.63
N TYR A 280 16.45 -0.14 -4.21
CA TYR A 280 17.68 -0.15 -4.97
C TYR A 280 18.18 -1.58 -5.19
N LYS A 281 19.01 -1.80 -6.22
CA LYS A 281 19.61 -3.12 -6.46
C LYS A 281 20.42 -3.63 -5.27
N GLU A 282 21.02 -2.70 -4.54
CA GLU A 282 21.84 -2.93 -3.35
C GLU A 282 21.03 -3.46 -2.16
N ASP A 283 19.71 -3.20 -2.11
CA ASP A 283 18.83 -3.70 -1.05
C ASP A 283 18.52 -5.20 -1.22
N LYS A 284 18.61 -5.71 -2.46
CA LYS A 284 18.20 -7.09 -2.77
C LYS A 284 18.87 -8.15 -1.91
N PRO A 285 20.19 -8.16 -1.68
CA PRO A 285 20.83 -9.17 -0.83
C PRO A 285 20.30 -9.17 0.60
N MET A 286 20.05 -8.00 1.18
CA MET A 286 19.48 -7.85 2.52
C MET A 286 18.03 -8.37 2.58
N VAL A 287 17.21 -8.01 1.58
CA VAL A 287 15.81 -8.47 1.49
C VAL A 287 15.76 -9.99 1.33
N MET A 288 16.59 -10.59 0.46
CA MET A 288 16.71 -12.05 0.32
C MET A 288 17.15 -12.72 1.62
N ALA A 289 18.12 -12.14 2.35
CA ALA A 289 18.56 -12.66 3.64
C ALA A 289 17.44 -12.59 4.68
N SER A 290 16.62 -11.51 4.66
CA SER A 290 15.46 -11.35 5.54
C SER A 290 14.42 -12.43 5.29
N PHE A 291 14.02 -12.69 4.03
CA PHE A 291 13.10 -13.77 3.71
C PHE A 291 13.65 -15.16 4.06
N LYS A 292 14.96 -15.38 3.79
CA LYS A 292 15.61 -16.62 4.21
C LYS A 292 15.52 -16.83 5.72
N ALA A 293 15.77 -15.79 6.51
CA ALA A 293 15.67 -15.87 7.97
C ALA A 293 14.23 -16.18 8.43
N LEU A 294 13.22 -15.61 7.77
CA LEU A 294 11.80 -15.88 8.07
C LEU A 294 11.42 -17.34 7.74
N VAL A 295 11.94 -17.88 6.62
CA VAL A 295 11.75 -19.30 6.26
C VAL A 295 12.50 -20.22 7.24
N ASP A 296 13.75 -19.91 7.57
CA ASP A 296 14.55 -20.71 8.52
C ASP A 296 13.94 -20.70 9.94
N ALA A 297 13.26 -19.63 10.32
CA ALA A 297 12.49 -19.52 11.56
C ALA A 297 11.14 -20.26 11.52
N GLY A 298 10.77 -20.87 10.38
CA GLY A 298 9.53 -21.61 10.21
C GLY A 298 8.29 -20.73 10.00
N LEU A 299 8.46 -19.42 9.75
CA LEU A 299 7.34 -18.50 9.51
C LEU A 299 6.67 -18.78 8.15
N TYR A 300 7.45 -19.18 7.16
CA TYR A 300 7.00 -19.54 5.82
C TYR A 300 7.44 -20.94 5.42
N LYS A 301 6.55 -21.65 4.72
CA LYS A 301 6.90 -22.89 4.03
C LYS A 301 7.73 -22.61 2.77
N THR A 302 8.40 -23.61 2.26
CA THR A 302 9.14 -23.55 1.01
C THR A 302 8.91 -24.83 0.19
N PRO A 303 8.26 -24.79 -0.99
CA PRO A 303 7.66 -23.60 -1.64
C PRO A 303 6.54 -22.93 -0.84
N LEU A 304 6.31 -21.60 -1.09
CA LEU A 304 5.38 -20.80 -0.30
C LEU A 304 3.92 -21.28 -0.40
N PHE A 305 3.49 -21.65 -1.61
CA PHE A 305 2.15 -22.19 -1.92
C PHE A 305 2.23 -23.71 -2.16
N SER A 306 2.60 -24.49 -1.15
CA SER A 306 2.68 -25.95 -1.22
C SER A 306 1.64 -26.65 -0.34
#